data_7b5f39611ac7f7ec14e1959b9361e8c5
#
_entry.id   7b5f39611ac7f7ec14e1959b9361e8c5
#
_cell.length_a   1.000
_cell.length_b   1.000
_cell.length_c   1.000
_cell.angle_alpha   90.00
_cell.angle_beta   90.00
_cell.angle_gamma   90.00
#
_symmetry.space_group_name_H-M   'P 1'
#
loop_
_entity.id
_entity.type
_entity.pdbx_description
1 polymer ?
#
loop_
_entity_poly.entity_id
_entity_poly.type
_entity_poly.pdbx_seq_one_letter_code
_entity_poly.pdbx_strand_id
1 'polypeptide(L)'
;MKEFEPRAWDDGSHQGGIAYLATALEKTRQEEGDPIVAFGGELAAGSLFGSVFRGEPFVEAFNELGVDVGNFGNHDFDYGVDHTRSLIEKAEFPWISSNLTTQNGEPISDDGTTFTAKSGDLTVGFVSLTADLDRTVAAKDVVVGDFIDSARAGVNKLQEEGVDAIVLLSQISKEDTTRVMEENPELAAALREENEAQSPEEVTYTADGRPIVAPRADYGTLVHLDITVDRSTQENTVKVVNHPVNPSLNANEEWKTRSEKLYGELDRQLGEQLGTATQTLSKAELGPLVADAYREHFDTQLGWQNGGGQRAAMKEGTLTRRDAQSVLPFGNSPIAIQATGAEIKDALEKGIESNPDGGNGFPRTAGFTFDFDASAPFGERVTAIKLDDGTSMGMNATYSLAVSNYVVNGGDKIDSFSDARVTSTGTAIDVDVFSEFIKRHGELLPLKTPDKSNGPANGGKAEESSIGSSRGAAVAIGVIAALAGAFVAFTPKPVLEGIVRYLKTFLPGSWQLNLPSDRFPLQGLHQ
;
A
#
# COMPACT_ATOMS: atom_id res chain seq x y z
N MET A 1 -5.10 0.82 9.27
CA MET A 1 -6.16 -0.22 9.50
C MET A 1 -6.83 -0.49 8.16
N LYS A 2 -6.79 -1.73 7.64
CA LYS A 2 -7.10 -1.96 6.20
C LYS A 2 -8.17 -3.04 5.97
N GLU A 3 -8.55 -3.81 7.00
CA GLU A 3 -9.53 -4.90 6.92
C GLU A 3 -10.41 -4.93 8.17
N PHE A 4 -11.70 -5.23 8.02
CA PHE A 4 -12.63 -5.39 9.14
C PHE A 4 -12.54 -6.76 9.78
N GLU A 5 -12.15 -7.79 9.01
CA GLU A 5 -11.90 -9.14 9.51
C GLU A 5 -10.43 -9.34 9.90
N PRO A 6 -10.15 -10.32 10.77
CA PRO A 6 -8.77 -10.67 11.10
C PRO A 6 -8.01 -11.14 9.86
N ARG A 7 -6.81 -10.63 9.67
CA ARG A 7 -5.94 -11.02 8.57
C ARG A 7 -5.12 -12.25 8.93
N ALA A 8 -5.11 -13.23 8.04
CA ALA A 8 -4.26 -14.42 8.17
C ALA A 8 -2.80 -14.07 7.88
N TRP A 9 -1.89 -14.52 8.75
CA TRP A 9 -0.45 -14.42 8.59
C TRP A 9 0.14 -15.74 8.08
N ASP A 10 1.37 -15.69 7.56
CA ASP A 10 2.08 -16.86 6.99
C ASP A 10 2.37 -17.93 8.03
N ASP A 11 2.44 -17.59 9.32
CA ASP A 11 2.58 -18.51 10.44
C ASP A 11 1.28 -19.22 10.85
N GLY A 12 0.17 -18.91 10.17
CA GLY A 12 -1.16 -19.44 10.45
C GLY A 12 -1.92 -18.71 11.55
N SER A 13 -1.35 -17.68 12.15
CA SER A 13 -2.05 -16.81 13.09
C SER A 13 -2.98 -15.83 12.36
N HIS A 14 -3.90 -15.22 13.11
CA HIS A 14 -4.78 -14.18 12.59
C HIS A 14 -4.67 -12.96 13.50
N GLN A 15 -4.57 -11.78 12.92
CA GLN A 15 -4.39 -10.52 13.64
C GLN A 15 -5.43 -9.48 13.22
N GLY A 16 -5.78 -8.58 14.15
CA GLY A 16 -6.74 -7.52 13.94
C GLY A 16 -8.18 -8.01 13.99
N GLY A 17 -9.04 -7.31 13.27
CA GLY A 17 -10.49 -7.52 13.20
C GLY A 17 -11.27 -6.61 14.13
N ILE A 18 -12.25 -5.87 13.56
CA ILE A 18 -13.02 -4.84 14.28
C ILE A 18 -13.78 -5.41 15.49
N ALA A 19 -14.28 -6.64 15.38
CA ALA A 19 -15.00 -7.31 16.47
C ALA A 19 -14.09 -7.62 17.68
N TYR A 20 -12.81 -7.88 17.44
CA TYR A 20 -11.82 -8.09 18.50
C TYR A 20 -11.28 -6.79 19.06
N LEU A 21 -11.15 -5.75 18.21
CA LEU A 21 -10.81 -4.40 18.67
C LEU A 21 -11.89 -3.85 19.60
N ALA A 22 -13.16 -4.01 19.25
CA ALA A 22 -14.28 -3.61 20.11
C ALA A 22 -14.21 -4.29 21.48
N THR A 23 -13.96 -5.61 21.52
CA THR A 23 -13.79 -6.35 22.77
C THR A 23 -12.57 -5.88 23.57
N ALA A 24 -11.43 -5.63 22.89
CA ALA A 24 -10.22 -5.14 23.57
C ALA A 24 -10.45 -3.76 24.20
N LEU A 25 -11.07 -2.83 23.46
CA LEU A 25 -11.42 -1.49 23.96
C LEU A 25 -12.40 -1.56 25.13
N GLU A 26 -13.46 -2.36 25.01
CA GLU A 26 -14.44 -2.55 26.10
C GLU A 26 -13.75 -3.07 27.37
N LYS A 27 -12.89 -4.07 27.24
CA LYS A 27 -12.13 -4.63 28.34
C LYS A 27 -11.18 -3.58 28.96
N THR A 28 -10.45 -2.82 28.16
CA THR A 28 -9.56 -1.76 28.66
C THR A 28 -10.36 -0.69 29.42
N ARG A 29 -11.53 -0.28 28.91
CA ARG A 29 -12.41 0.67 29.61
C ARG A 29 -12.93 0.13 30.95
N GLN A 30 -13.22 -1.17 31.04
CA GLN A 30 -13.65 -1.79 32.28
C GLN A 30 -12.52 -1.89 33.32
N GLU A 31 -11.29 -2.11 32.90
CA GLU A 31 -10.13 -2.29 33.77
C GLU A 31 -9.48 -0.95 34.18
N GLU A 32 -9.41 0.03 33.28
CA GLU A 32 -8.65 1.25 33.45
C GLU A 32 -9.50 2.54 33.55
N GLY A 33 -10.81 2.41 33.36
CA GLY A 33 -11.72 3.55 33.37
C GLY A 33 -11.96 4.10 31.95
N ASP A 34 -11.96 5.43 31.80
CA ASP A 34 -12.25 6.10 30.51
C ASP A 34 -10.96 6.62 29.87
N PRO A 35 -10.21 5.79 29.12
CA PRO A 35 -8.99 6.19 28.45
C PRO A 35 -9.30 7.07 27.24
N ILE A 36 -8.36 7.96 26.87
CA ILE A 36 -8.39 8.63 25.56
C ILE A 36 -8.04 7.61 24.49
N VAL A 37 -8.91 7.46 23.49
CA VAL A 37 -8.71 6.54 22.37
C VAL A 37 -8.23 7.33 21.15
N ALA A 38 -6.98 7.10 20.75
CA ALA A 38 -6.36 7.74 19.60
C ALA A 38 -6.21 6.78 18.43
N PHE A 39 -6.55 7.24 17.22
CA PHE A 39 -6.30 6.54 15.96
C PHE A 39 -5.02 7.07 15.29
N GLY A 40 -4.05 6.21 15.04
CA GLY A 40 -2.74 6.59 14.54
C GLY A 40 -2.67 6.94 13.06
N GLY A 41 -3.70 6.67 12.25
CA GLY A 41 -3.75 6.91 10.79
C GLY A 41 -3.93 5.64 9.96
N GLU A 42 -4.20 5.84 8.66
CA GLU A 42 -4.40 4.82 7.62
C GLU A 42 -5.63 3.92 7.75
N LEU A 43 -6.75 4.37 7.19
CA LEU A 43 -7.97 3.57 7.11
C LEU A 43 -8.57 3.46 5.69
N ALA A 44 -8.20 4.37 4.75
CA ALA A 44 -8.95 4.49 3.51
C ALA A 44 -8.54 3.51 2.42
N ALA A 45 -7.25 3.15 2.33
CA ALA A 45 -6.73 2.33 1.22
C ALA A 45 -5.74 1.24 1.67
N GLY A 46 -5.14 0.53 0.70
CA GLY A 46 -4.08 -0.45 0.93
C GLY A 46 -4.55 -1.90 1.02
N SER A 47 -5.86 -2.18 0.93
CA SER A 47 -6.43 -3.53 0.85
C SER A 47 -7.59 -3.59 -0.15
N LEU A 48 -8.05 -4.80 -0.46
CA LEU A 48 -9.23 -4.98 -1.31
C LEU A 48 -10.49 -4.40 -0.66
N PHE A 49 -10.66 -4.58 0.64
CA PHE A 49 -11.75 -3.97 1.40
C PHE A 49 -11.66 -2.44 1.37
N GLY A 50 -10.48 -1.89 1.65
CA GLY A 50 -10.22 -0.45 1.58
C GLY A 50 -10.47 0.12 0.18
N SER A 51 -10.09 -0.59 -0.89
CA SER A 51 -10.31 -0.12 -2.26
C SER A 51 -11.78 -0.04 -2.68
N VAL A 52 -12.65 -0.85 -2.08
CA VAL A 52 -14.10 -0.84 -2.37
C VAL A 52 -14.83 0.16 -1.47
N PHE A 53 -14.57 0.11 -0.16
CA PHE A 53 -15.30 0.92 0.82
C PHE A 53 -14.61 2.25 1.17
N ARG A 54 -13.37 2.45 0.75
CA ARG A 54 -12.61 3.71 0.85
C ARG A 54 -12.62 4.35 2.24
N GLY A 55 -12.57 3.52 3.28
CA GLY A 55 -12.48 3.95 4.68
C GLY A 55 -13.80 4.25 5.37
N GLU A 56 -14.92 4.44 4.65
CA GLU A 56 -16.19 4.82 5.27
C GLU A 56 -16.65 3.91 6.44
N PRO A 57 -16.62 2.56 6.32
CA PRO A 57 -17.03 1.70 7.44
C PRO A 57 -16.14 1.84 8.67
N PHE A 58 -14.86 2.21 8.50
CA PHE A 58 -13.98 2.45 9.64
C PHE A 58 -14.33 3.74 10.38
N VAL A 59 -14.66 4.81 9.66
CA VAL A 59 -15.12 6.06 10.28
C VAL A 59 -16.38 5.82 11.09
N GLU A 60 -17.36 5.11 10.52
CA GLU A 60 -18.59 4.73 11.23
C GLU A 60 -18.28 3.89 12.49
N ALA A 61 -17.38 2.90 12.36
CA ALA A 61 -16.97 2.07 13.49
C ALA A 61 -16.27 2.90 14.58
N PHE A 62 -15.41 3.82 14.22
CA PHE A 62 -14.66 4.64 15.18
C PHE A 62 -15.55 5.64 15.91
N ASN A 63 -16.56 6.21 15.23
CA ASN A 63 -17.59 7.01 15.89
C ASN A 63 -18.28 6.20 17.00
N GLU A 64 -18.72 4.98 16.71
CA GLU A 64 -19.42 4.13 17.68
C GLU A 64 -18.48 3.54 18.75
N LEU A 65 -17.23 3.24 18.39
CA LEU A 65 -16.23 2.75 19.34
C LEU A 65 -15.67 3.87 20.23
N GLY A 66 -16.03 5.13 19.96
CA GLY A 66 -15.63 6.29 20.75
C GLY A 66 -14.16 6.57 20.63
N VAL A 67 -13.66 6.77 19.41
CA VAL A 67 -12.34 7.38 19.15
C VAL A 67 -12.43 8.87 19.50
N ASP A 68 -11.41 9.39 20.19
CA ASP A 68 -11.37 10.78 20.63
C ASP A 68 -10.57 11.66 19.70
N VAL A 69 -9.58 11.10 18.99
CA VAL A 69 -8.71 11.85 18.05
C VAL A 69 -8.13 10.91 16.99
N GLY A 70 -8.00 11.39 15.76
CA GLY A 70 -7.36 10.71 14.65
C GLY A 70 -6.19 11.48 14.04
N ASN A 71 -5.17 10.76 13.59
CA ASN A 71 -4.12 11.23 12.70
C ASN A 71 -4.37 10.73 11.29
N PHE A 72 -3.74 11.35 10.28
CA PHE A 72 -3.72 10.87 8.91
C PHE A 72 -2.53 9.96 8.67
N GLY A 73 -2.72 8.91 7.86
CA GLY A 73 -1.66 8.24 7.13
C GLY A 73 -1.63 8.70 5.66
N ASN A 74 -0.57 8.39 4.94
CA ASN A 74 -0.46 8.76 3.52
C ASN A 74 -1.55 8.08 2.67
N HIS A 75 -1.95 6.85 2.98
CA HIS A 75 -2.99 6.13 2.25
C HIS A 75 -4.42 6.68 2.47
N ASP A 76 -4.65 7.57 3.42
CA ASP A 76 -5.92 8.29 3.55
C ASP A 76 -6.11 9.31 2.41
N PHE A 77 -5.04 9.63 1.68
CA PHE A 77 -5.01 10.54 0.53
C PHE A 77 -4.97 9.83 -0.84
N ASP A 78 -5.03 8.51 -0.90
CA ASP A 78 -4.98 7.75 -2.16
C ASP A 78 -6.15 8.07 -3.10
N TYR A 79 -7.29 8.52 -2.55
CA TYR A 79 -8.47 8.94 -3.33
C TYR A 79 -8.62 10.47 -3.46
N GLY A 80 -7.56 11.22 -3.13
CA GLY A 80 -7.52 12.69 -3.22
C GLY A 80 -8.10 13.40 -2.01
N VAL A 81 -7.79 14.71 -1.90
CA VAL A 81 -8.15 15.56 -0.75
C VAL A 81 -9.66 15.65 -0.53
N ASP A 82 -10.46 15.69 -1.60
CA ASP A 82 -11.91 15.80 -1.48
C ASP A 82 -12.52 14.56 -0.83
N HIS A 83 -11.99 13.37 -1.14
CA HIS A 83 -12.41 12.15 -0.48
C HIS A 83 -11.99 12.15 0.99
N THR A 84 -10.75 12.53 1.30
CA THR A 84 -10.27 12.64 2.70
C THR A 84 -11.15 13.58 3.50
N ARG A 85 -11.51 14.75 2.94
CA ARG A 85 -12.46 15.69 3.57
C ARG A 85 -13.83 15.06 3.82
N SER A 86 -14.34 14.25 2.88
CA SER A 86 -15.61 13.56 3.06
C SER A 86 -15.57 12.55 4.22
N LEU A 87 -14.42 11.95 4.53
CA LEU A 87 -14.24 11.10 5.70
C LEU A 87 -14.19 11.93 6.99
N ILE A 88 -13.51 13.07 7.00
CA ILE A 88 -13.48 14.02 8.12
C ILE A 88 -14.88 14.48 8.46
N GLU A 89 -15.69 14.90 7.45
CA GLU A 89 -17.08 15.34 7.64
C GLU A 89 -17.99 14.26 8.25
N LYS A 90 -17.69 12.98 8.05
CA LYS A 90 -18.43 11.84 8.63
C LYS A 90 -17.95 11.46 10.02
N ALA A 91 -16.73 11.87 10.39
CA ALA A 91 -16.15 11.55 11.69
C ALA A 91 -16.82 12.41 12.79
N GLU A 92 -17.13 11.76 13.92
CA GLU A 92 -17.60 12.44 15.14
C GLU A 92 -16.43 12.76 16.10
N PHE A 93 -15.20 12.50 15.65
CA PHE A 93 -13.95 12.81 16.36
C PHE A 93 -13.07 13.71 15.48
N PRO A 94 -12.25 14.59 16.08
CA PRO A 94 -11.34 15.44 15.32
C PRO A 94 -10.24 14.63 14.64
N TRP A 95 -9.95 14.99 13.39
CA TRP A 95 -8.75 14.56 12.67
C TRP A 95 -7.75 15.69 12.60
N ILE A 96 -6.59 15.53 13.25
CA ILE A 96 -5.57 16.56 13.38
C ILE A 96 -4.37 16.27 12.47
N SER A 97 -3.69 17.33 12.02
CA SER A 97 -2.39 17.24 11.38
C SER A 97 -1.52 18.45 11.74
N SER A 98 -0.35 18.18 12.31
CA SER A 98 0.59 19.25 12.67
C SER A 98 1.45 19.67 11.47
N ASN A 99 1.60 18.83 10.43
CA ASN A 99 2.52 19.08 9.32
C ASN A 99 1.88 19.11 7.92
N LEU A 100 0.59 18.82 7.78
CA LEU A 100 -0.07 18.90 6.49
C LEU A 100 -0.84 20.21 6.33
N THR A 101 -0.60 20.89 5.21
CA THR A 101 -1.33 22.10 4.83
C THR A 101 -1.77 22.04 3.38
N THR A 102 -2.76 22.85 3.05
CA THR A 102 -3.10 23.12 1.65
C THR A 102 -1.99 23.93 0.97
N GLN A 103 -2.04 24.06 -0.36
CA GLN A 103 -1.12 24.93 -1.11
C GLN A 103 -1.15 26.41 -0.67
N ASN A 104 -2.23 26.85 0.00
CA ASN A 104 -2.35 28.20 0.53
C ASN A 104 -1.84 28.34 1.97
N GLY A 105 -1.30 27.26 2.57
CA GLY A 105 -0.78 27.25 3.93
C GLY A 105 -1.86 27.09 5.01
N GLU A 106 -3.10 26.78 4.66
CA GLU A 106 -4.16 26.47 5.62
C GLU A 106 -4.06 25.01 6.09
N PRO A 107 -4.43 24.67 7.32
CA PRO A 107 -4.48 23.28 7.79
C PRO A 107 -5.33 22.41 6.86
N ILE A 108 -4.96 21.12 6.73
CA ILE A 108 -5.70 20.17 5.88
C ILE A 108 -7.07 19.80 6.48
N SER A 109 -7.21 19.92 7.80
CA SER A 109 -8.45 19.71 8.55
C SER A 109 -8.79 20.94 9.37
N ASP A 110 -10.08 21.29 9.41
CA ASP A 110 -10.62 22.36 10.25
C ASP A 110 -10.56 22.01 11.75
N ASP A 111 -10.33 20.74 12.10
CA ASP A 111 -10.18 20.28 13.49
C ASP A 111 -8.87 20.77 14.14
N GLY A 112 -7.94 21.26 13.32
CA GLY A 112 -6.70 21.90 13.78
C GLY A 112 -5.45 21.06 13.68
N THR A 113 -4.37 21.59 14.28
CA THR A 113 -3.02 21.00 14.22
C THR A 113 -2.64 20.20 15.46
N THR A 114 -3.38 20.35 16.56
CA THR A 114 -3.18 19.68 17.85
C THR A 114 -4.53 19.42 18.48
N PHE A 115 -4.57 18.47 19.40
CA PHE A 115 -5.78 18.14 20.17
C PHE A 115 -5.45 17.99 21.65
N THR A 116 -6.41 18.27 22.52
CA THR A 116 -6.30 18.05 23.97
C THR A 116 -7.52 17.31 24.51
N ALA A 117 -7.29 16.33 25.37
CA ALA A 117 -8.34 15.61 26.06
C ALA A 117 -7.95 15.34 27.52
N LYS A 118 -8.94 14.98 28.35
CA LYS A 118 -8.73 14.64 29.75
C LYS A 118 -8.81 13.13 29.96
N SER A 119 -7.88 12.59 30.72
CA SER A 119 -7.95 11.25 31.27
C SER A 119 -7.67 11.32 32.77
N GLY A 120 -8.66 11.05 33.60
CA GLY A 120 -8.61 11.31 35.03
C GLY A 120 -8.36 12.80 35.33
N ASP A 121 -7.30 13.08 36.10
CA ASP A 121 -6.90 14.44 36.47
C ASP A 121 -5.87 15.06 35.50
N LEU A 122 -5.47 14.33 34.45
CA LEU A 122 -4.49 14.79 33.48
C LEU A 122 -5.18 15.36 32.24
N THR A 123 -4.58 16.43 31.69
CA THR A 123 -4.86 16.93 30.36
C THR A 123 -3.73 16.47 29.44
N VAL A 124 -4.05 15.63 28.45
CA VAL A 124 -3.07 15.10 27.48
C VAL A 124 -3.24 15.82 26.16
N GLY A 125 -2.14 16.31 25.62
CA GLY A 125 -2.04 16.93 24.30
C GLY A 125 -1.55 15.94 23.26
N PHE A 126 -2.00 16.13 22.01
CA PHE A 126 -1.60 15.31 20.86
C PHE A 126 -1.01 16.17 19.76
N VAL A 127 0.15 15.78 19.29
CA VAL A 127 0.81 16.24 18.06
C VAL A 127 0.74 15.11 17.06
N SER A 128 0.54 15.41 15.79
CA SER A 128 0.43 14.38 14.75
C SER A 128 1.27 14.71 13.52
N LEU A 129 1.94 13.69 12.98
CA LEU A 129 2.78 13.81 11.80
C LEU A 129 2.43 12.74 10.78
N THR A 130 2.40 13.13 9.52
CA THR A 130 2.15 12.25 8.38
C THR A 130 3.30 12.34 7.40
N ALA A 131 3.69 11.19 6.83
CA ALA A 131 4.76 11.07 5.86
C ALA A 131 4.43 11.77 4.54
N ASP A 132 5.42 11.77 3.67
CA ASP A 132 5.35 12.28 2.32
C ASP A 132 4.21 11.64 1.50
N LEU A 133 3.45 12.49 0.83
CA LEU A 133 2.32 12.12 -0.01
C LEU A 133 2.68 11.95 -1.50
N ASP A 134 3.95 11.99 -1.85
CA ASP A 134 4.45 11.95 -3.24
C ASP A 134 3.89 10.81 -4.10
N ARG A 135 3.45 9.73 -3.46
CA ARG A 135 2.89 8.55 -4.13
C ARG A 135 1.37 8.51 -4.13
N THR A 136 0.72 9.55 -3.63
CA THR A 136 -0.74 9.65 -3.58
C THR A 136 -1.29 10.58 -4.65
N VAL A 137 -2.59 10.50 -4.89
CA VAL A 137 -3.30 11.41 -5.80
C VAL A 137 -3.23 12.86 -5.31
N ALA A 138 -3.10 13.07 -3.99
CA ALA A 138 -3.10 14.38 -3.36
C ALA A 138 -1.73 15.09 -3.37
N ALA A 139 -0.68 14.48 -3.93
CA ALA A 139 0.70 14.98 -3.88
C ALA A 139 0.86 16.46 -4.29
N LYS A 140 0.04 16.95 -5.23
CA LYS A 140 0.08 18.35 -5.69
C LYS A 140 -0.84 19.29 -4.90
N ASP A 141 -1.76 18.76 -4.12
CA ASP A 141 -2.80 19.52 -3.42
C ASP A 141 -2.44 19.79 -1.96
N VAL A 142 -1.50 19.00 -1.41
CA VAL A 142 -1.07 19.04 -0.01
C VAL A 142 0.41 19.35 0.07
N VAL A 143 0.77 20.20 1.01
CA VAL A 143 2.16 20.52 1.38
C VAL A 143 2.49 19.80 2.67
N VAL A 144 3.57 19.01 2.66
CA VAL A 144 4.10 18.32 3.84
C VAL A 144 5.19 19.19 4.46
N GLY A 145 4.97 19.67 5.68
CA GLY A 145 5.92 20.48 6.44
C GLY A 145 7.04 19.63 7.04
N ASP A 146 8.14 20.30 7.42
CA ASP A 146 9.25 19.67 8.15
C ASP A 146 8.74 19.04 9.45
N PHE A 147 9.14 17.80 9.72
CA PHE A 147 8.62 17.01 10.84
C PHE A 147 9.04 17.59 12.19
N ILE A 148 10.29 18.04 12.32
CA ILE A 148 10.84 18.57 13.58
C ILE A 148 10.22 19.94 13.89
N ASP A 149 10.18 20.83 12.89
CA ASP A 149 9.63 22.18 13.06
C ASP A 149 8.13 22.13 13.34
N SER A 150 7.40 21.25 12.65
CA SER A 150 5.95 21.06 12.84
C SER A 150 5.63 20.48 14.23
N ALA A 151 6.39 19.47 14.67
CA ALA A 151 6.26 18.93 16.02
C ALA A 151 6.57 19.98 17.08
N ARG A 152 7.65 20.76 16.91
CA ARG A 152 8.03 21.85 17.81
C ARG A 152 6.93 22.90 17.93
N ALA A 153 6.32 23.28 16.82
CA ALA A 153 5.20 24.23 16.82
C ALA A 153 3.99 23.69 17.60
N GLY A 154 3.64 22.42 17.39
CA GLY A 154 2.56 21.76 18.12
C GLY A 154 2.85 21.62 19.62
N VAL A 155 4.07 21.22 19.99
CA VAL A 155 4.53 21.13 21.39
C VAL A 155 4.43 22.48 22.08
N ASN A 156 4.97 23.55 21.48
CA ASN A 156 4.91 24.90 22.06
C ASN A 156 3.47 25.35 22.30
N LYS A 157 2.59 25.13 21.35
CA LYS A 157 1.16 25.45 21.49
C LYS A 157 0.53 24.72 22.67
N LEU A 158 0.76 23.41 22.79
CA LEU A 158 0.21 22.59 23.87
C LEU A 158 0.79 22.97 25.25
N GLN A 159 2.06 23.35 25.31
CA GLN A 159 2.67 23.87 26.54
C GLN A 159 2.03 25.21 26.97
N GLU A 160 1.72 26.11 26.01
CA GLU A 160 1.01 27.36 26.30
C GLU A 160 -0.44 27.09 26.78
N GLU A 161 -1.06 26.01 26.31
CA GLU A 161 -2.36 25.53 26.79
C GLU A 161 -2.30 24.87 28.18
N GLY A 162 -1.09 24.54 28.66
CA GLY A 162 -0.85 24.01 30.00
C GLY A 162 -1.22 22.54 30.15
N VAL A 163 -0.98 21.72 29.12
CA VAL A 163 -1.20 20.26 29.19
C VAL A 163 -0.18 19.59 30.12
N ASP A 164 -0.60 18.49 30.74
CA ASP A 164 0.26 17.72 31.66
C ASP A 164 1.23 16.77 30.95
N ALA A 165 0.84 16.24 29.78
CA ALA A 165 1.67 15.35 28.95
C ALA A 165 1.34 15.54 27.46
N ILE A 166 2.32 15.25 26.59
CA ILE A 166 2.14 15.35 25.13
C ILE A 166 2.52 14.03 24.47
N VAL A 167 1.65 13.50 23.63
CA VAL A 167 1.86 12.26 22.86
C VAL A 167 1.94 12.58 21.38
N LEU A 168 2.92 11.97 20.70
CA LEU A 168 3.08 12.05 19.25
C LEU A 168 2.34 10.89 18.57
N LEU A 169 1.41 11.20 17.67
CA LEU A 169 0.86 10.26 16.70
C LEU A 169 1.69 10.34 15.41
N SER A 170 2.40 9.28 15.06
CA SER A 170 3.46 9.31 14.05
C SER A 170 3.19 8.34 12.90
N GLN A 171 2.93 8.90 11.73
CA GLN A 171 2.86 8.20 10.44
C GLN A 171 4.08 8.55 9.57
N ILE A 172 5.27 8.56 10.18
CA ILE A 172 6.55 8.79 9.52
C ILE A 172 7.52 7.66 9.85
N SER A 173 8.69 7.63 9.22
CA SER A 173 9.69 6.58 9.43
C SER A 173 10.11 6.44 10.90
N LYS A 174 10.62 5.27 11.28
CA LYS A 174 11.16 5.01 12.61
C LYS A 174 12.29 5.98 12.94
N GLU A 175 13.18 6.22 11.98
CA GLU A 175 14.32 7.13 12.09
C GLU A 175 13.85 8.56 12.32
N ASP A 176 12.88 9.04 11.55
CA ASP A 176 12.34 10.39 11.69
C ASP A 176 11.54 10.54 12.99
N THR A 177 10.74 9.53 13.38
CA THR A 177 10.04 9.53 14.68
C THR A 177 11.04 9.66 15.83
N THR A 178 12.15 8.91 15.78
CA THR A 178 13.18 8.97 16.80
C THR A 178 13.83 10.36 16.87
N ARG A 179 14.17 10.96 15.72
CA ARG A 179 14.71 12.33 15.65
C ARG A 179 13.73 13.36 16.19
N VAL A 180 12.46 13.29 15.82
CA VAL A 180 11.42 14.19 16.34
C VAL A 180 11.32 14.08 17.85
N MET A 181 11.32 12.86 18.40
CA MET A 181 11.29 12.64 19.85
C MET A 181 12.53 13.20 20.56
N GLU A 182 13.73 13.02 19.98
CA GLU A 182 14.99 13.52 20.56
C GLU A 182 15.06 15.05 20.53
N GLU A 183 14.62 15.68 19.45
CA GLU A 183 14.60 17.14 19.28
C GLU A 183 13.46 17.83 20.06
N ASN A 184 12.45 17.05 20.54
CA ASN A 184 11.32 17.53 21.32
C ASN A 184 11.22 16.74 22.65
N PRO A 185 12.04 17.08 23.66
CA PRO A 185 12.09 16.34 24.93
C PRO A 185 10.80 16.42 25.74
N GLU A 186 9.88 17.30 25.42
CA GLU A 186 8.58 17.47 26.06
C GLU A 186 7.55 16.39 25.63
N LEU A 187 7.79 15.69 24.52
CA LEU A 187 6.99 14.57 24.09
C LEU A 187 7.18 13.39 25.06
N ALA A 188 6.12 12.95 25.72
CA ALA A 188 6.17 11.84 26.67
C ALA A 188 6.31 10.46 26.00
N ALA A 189 5.69 10.29 24.85
CA ALA A 189 5.70 9.04 24.07
C ALA A 189 5.38 9.30 22.60
N ALA A 190 5.73 8.34 21.73
CA ALA A 190 5.24 8.28 20.36
C ALA A 190 4.54 6.96 20.08
N LEU A 191 3.37 7.06 19.44
CA LEU A 191 2.67 5.96 18.81
C LEU A 191 2.89 6.07 17.30
N ARG A 192 3.58 5.11 16.71
CA ARG A 192 3.88 5.11 15.28
C ARG A 192 3.19 3.96 14.55
N GLU A 193 3.20 3.98 13.24
CA GLU A 193 2.70 2.88 12.41
C GLU A 193 3.48 1.57 12.63
N GLU A 194 2.92 0.44 12.19
CA GLU A 194 3.63 -0.84 12.16
C GLU A 194 4.90 -0.77 11.29
N ASN A 195 5.89 -1.60 11.62
CA ASN A 195 7.17 -1.61 10.89
C ASN A 195 7.03 -2.07 9.44
N GLU A 196 6.42 -3.24 9.26
CA GLU A 196 6.25 -3.92 7.97
C GLU A 196 5.02 -4.84 8.05
N ALA A 197 4.57 -5.33 6.88
CA ALA A 197 3.53 -6.36 6.85
C ALA A 197 3.93 -7.57 7.72
N GLN A 198 2.99 -8.06 8.52
CA GLN A 198 3.18 -9.19 9.44
C GLN A 198 4.31 -8.97 10.47
N SER A 199 4.62 -7.72 10.83
CA SER A 199 5.61 -7.43 11.88
C SER A 199 5.00 -7.54 13.28
N PRO A 200 5.78 -8.03 14.27
CA PRO A 200 5.37 -7.97 15.67
C PRO A 200 5.35 -6.53 16.17
N GLU A 201 4.69 -6.30 17.31
CA GLU A 201 4.80 -5.06 18.04
C GLU A 201 6.25 -4.78 18.44
N GLU A 202 6.63 -3.52 18.39
CA GLU A 202 7.97 -3.08 18.79
C GLU A 202 7.87 -1.91 19.77
N VAL A 203 8.64 -1.97 20.86
CA VAL A 203 8.82 -0.84 21.78
C VAL A 203 10.31 -0.49 21.78
N THR A 204 10.63 0.70 21.34
CA THR A 204 11.98 1.27 21.43
C THR A 204 11.95 2.50 22.33
N TYR A 205 13.13 3.01 22.69
CA TYR A 205 13.22 4.12 23.62
C TYR A 205 14.22 5.15 23.09
N THR A 206 13.93 6.41 23.34
CA THR A 206 14.91 7.50 23.19
C THR A 206 16.06 7.34 24.20
N ALA A 207 17.13 8.10 24.04
CA ALA A 207 18.27 8.05 24.93
C ALA A 207 17.92 8.37 26.39
N ASP A 208 16.88 9.18 26.63
CA ASP A 208 16.35 9.56 27.95
C ASP A 208 15.21 8.64 28.44
N GLY A 209 14.90 7.56 27.71
CA GLY A 209 13.99 6.50 28.16
C GLY A 209 12.51 6.68 27.82
N ARG A 210 12.15 7.62 26.94
CA ARG A 210 10.75 7.81 26.50
C ARG A 210 10.39 6.78 25.41
N PRO A 211 9.22 6.12 25.50
CA PRO A 211 8.85 5.04 24.58
C PRO A 211 8.42 5.55 23.20
N ILE A 212 8.83 4.79 22.18
CA ILE A 212 8.37 4.87 20.79
C ILE A 212 7.77 3.49 20.47
N VAL A 213 6.46 3.42 20.22
CA VAL A 213 5.72 2.18 20.11
C VAL A 213 5.16 2.00 18.70
N ALA A 214 5.50 0.87 18.08
CA ALA A 214 4.82 0.38 16.88
C ALA A 214 3.88 -0.77 17.29
N PRO A 215 2.60 -0.75 16.92
CA PRO A 215 1.70 -1.87 17.15
C PRO A 215 2.12 -3.08 16.31
N ARG A 216 1.57 -4.24 16.62
CA ARG A 216 1.60 -5.41 15.75
C ARG A 216 0.85 -5.07 14.46
N ALA A 217 1.42 -5.46 13.32
CA ALA A 217 0.82 -5.23 12.02
C ALA A 217 -0.62 -5.74 11.92
N ASP A 218 -1.37 -5.21 10.98
CA ASP A 218 -2.80 -5.45 10.82
C ASP A 218 -3.62 -5.08 12.07
N TYR A 219 -3.19 -4.02 12.81
CA TYR A 219 -3.72 -3.57 14.11
C TYR A 219 -3.96 -4.72 15.10
N GLY A 220 -3.05 -5.69 15.08
CA GLY A 220 -3.07 -6.84 15.97
C GLY A 220 -2.80 -6.52 17.45
N THR A 221 -2.57 -5.24 17.79
CA THR A 221 -2.34 -4.77 19.17
C THR A 221 -3.05 -3.45 19.42
N LEU A 222 -3.84 -3.37 20.50
CA LEU A 222 -4.25 -2.12 21.11
C LEU A 222 -3.15 -1.69 22.08
N VAL A 223 -2.44 -0.60 21.76
CA VAL A 223 -1.39 -0.04 22.62
C VAL A 223 -2.02 0.82 23.69
N HIS A 224 -1.74 0.52 24.95
CA HIS A 224 -2.16 1.32 26.09
C HIS A 224 -0.94 1.99 26.73
N LEU A 225 -0.98 3.31 26.85
CA LEU A 225 0.03 4.12 27.53
C LEU A 225 -0.52 4.54 28.90
N ASP A 226 0.10 4.04 29.97
CA ASP A 226 -0.19 4.47 31.34
C ASP A 226 0.81 5.60 31.70
N ILE A 227 0.31 6.85 31.71
CA ILE A 227 1.13 8.05 31.87
C ILE A 227 0.98 8.59 33.30
N THR A 228 2.09 8.68 33.99
CA THR A 228 2.17 9.29 35.33
C THR A 228 2.98 10.58 35.24
N VAL A 229 2.43 11.66 35.79
CA VAL A 229 3.07 13.00 35.80
C VAL A 229 3.44 13.39 37.23
N ASP A 230 4.73 13.62 37.48
CA ASP A 230 5.17 14.27 38.69
C ASP A 230 5.02 15.79 38.56
N ARG A 231 3.97 16.34 39.15
CA ARG A 231 3.69 17.79 39.08
C ARG A 231 4.75 18.68 39.74
N SER A 232 5.62 18.11 40.58
CA SER A 232 6.67 18.88 41.23
C SER A 232 7.91 19.05 40.36
N THR A 233 8.23 18.05 39.54
CA THR A 233 9.38 18.04 38.64
C THR A 233 8.98 18.25 37.18
N GLN A 234 7.68 18.11 36.85
CA GLN A 234 7.15 18.07 35.49
C GLN A 234 7.68 16.89 34.67
N GLU A 235 8.16 15.84 35.35
CA GLU A 235 8.64 14.63 34.69
C GLU A 235 7.51 13.66 34.45
N ASN A 236 7.49 13.06 33.26
CA ASN A 236 6.52 12.05 32.84
C ASN A 236 7.17 10.66 32.87
N THR A 237 6.45 9.70 33.43
CA THR A 237 6.79 8.28 33.31
C THR A 237 5.68 7.58 32.52
N VAL A 238 6.08 6.85 31.47
CA VAL A 238 5.15 6.14 30.60
C VAL A 238 5.41 4.65 30.65
N LYS A 239 4.37 3.89 31.03
CA LYS A 239 4.37 2.44 30.95
C LYS A 239 3.56 2.01 29.74
N VAL A 240 4.13 1.14 28.91
CA VAL A 240 3.49 0.59 27.72
C VAL A 240 2.88 -0.77 28.07
N VAL A 241 1.61 -0.95 27.76
CA VAL A 241 0.90 -2.22 27.85
C VAL A 241 0.28 -2.55 26.49
N ASN A 242 0.57 -3.74 25.97
CA ASN A 242 0.07 -4.20 24.68
C ASN A 242 -1.04 -5.22 24.87
N HIS A 243 -2.26 -4.89 24.43
CA HIS A 243 -3.40 -5.80 24.46
C HIS A 243 -3.57 -6.43 23.08
N PRO A 244 -3.59 -7.78 22.96
CA PRO A 244 -3.75 -8.42 21.66
C PRO A 244 -5.16 -8.17 21.09
N VAL A 245 -5.20 -7.86 19.78
CA VAL A 245 -6.42 -7.74 18.99
C VAL A 245 -6.42 -8.86 17.97
N ASN A 246 -7.00 -10.00 18.34
CA ASN A 246 -7.02 -11.20 17.50
C ASN A 246 -8.05 -12.24 18.03
N PRO A 247 -8.26 -13.37 17.33
CA PRO A 247 -9.20 -14.41 17.73
C PRO A 247 -8.93 -15.13 19.06
N SER A 248 -7.90 -14.78 19.82
CA SER A 248 -7.75 -15.24 21.20
C SER A 248 -8.76 -14.57 22.17
N LEU A 249 -9.31 -13.44 21.74
CA LEU A 249 -10.43 -12.77 22.41
C LEU A 249 -11.77 -13.35 21.94
N ASN A 250 -12.82 -13.14 22.74
CA ASN A 250 -14.18 -13.35 22.26
C ASN A 250 -14.54 -12.20 21.31
N ALA A 251 -15.05 -12.51 20.12
CA ALA A 251 -15.54 -11.48 19.23
C ALA A 251 -16.75 -10.75 19.82
N ASN A 252 -16.82 -9.44 19.65
CA ASN A 252 -18.05 -8.70 19.88
C ASN A 252 -19.05 -9.09 18.78
N GLU A 253 -20.19 -9.68 19.14
CA GLU A 253 -21.15 -10.29 18.21
C GLU A 253 -21.82 -9.25 17.28
N GLU A 254 -22.01 -8.02 17.73
CA GLU A 254 -22.57 -6.96 16.91
C GLU A 254 -21.61 -6.59 15.78
N TRP A 255 -20.36 -6.31 16.11
CA TRP A 255 -19.32 -5.97 15.14
C TRP A 255 -18.97 -7.13 14.21
N LYS A 256 -19.03 -8.36 14.70
CA LYS A 256 -18.89 -9.56 13.87
C LYS A 256 -20.00 -9.64 12.82
N THR A 257 -21.27 -9.45 13.23
CA THR A 257 -22.40 -9.45 12.30
C THR A 257 -22.29 -8.34 11.25
N ARG A 258 -21.85 -7.14 11.64
CA ARG A 258 -21.61 -6.03 10.71
C ARG A 258 -20.48 -6.34 9.73
N SER A 259 -19.39 -6.94 10.22
CA SER A 259 -18.27 -7.38 9.38
C SER A 259 -18.75 -8.40 8.34
N GLU A 260 -19.43 -9.46 8.75
CA GLU A 260 -19.98 -10.49 7.86
C GLU A 260 -20.90 -9.88 6.77
N LYS A 261 -21.70 -8.87 7.13
CA LYS A 261 -22.55 -8.16 6.17
C LYS A 261 -21.73 -7.38 5.15
N LEU A 262 -20.68 -6.64 5.58
CA LEU A 262 -19.80 -5.86 4.69
C LEU A 262 -19.02 -6.79 3.76
N TYR A 263 -18.49 -7.90 4.26
CA TYR A 263 -17.81 -8.88 3.39
C TYR A 263 -18.77 -9.60 2.45
N GLY A 264 -20.01 -9.86 2.86
CA GLY A 264 -21.06 -10.33 1.96
C GLY A 264 -21.36 -9.34 0.83
N GLU A 265 -21.38 -8.04 1.12
CA GLU A 265 -21.53 -6.98 0.10
C GLU A 265 -20.28 -6.87 -0.79
N LEU A 266 -19.08 -6.93 -0.20
CA LEU A 266 -17.83 -6.97 -0.93
C LEU A 266 -17.80 -8.15 -1.92
N ASP A 267 -18.15 -9.35 -1.46
CA ASP A 267 -18.21 -10.55 -2.32
C ASP A 267 -19.25 -10.41 -3.43
N ARG A 268 -20.40 -9.79 -3.13
CA ARG A 268 -21.43 -9.52 -4.13
C ARG A 268 -20.94 -8.54 -5.19
N GLN A 269 -20.30 -7.44 -4.80
CA GLN A 269 -19.75 -6.45 -5.74
C GLN A 269 -18.60 -7.03 -6.56
N LEU A 270 -17.68 -7.72 -5.92
CA LEU A 270 -16.52 -8.33 -6.58
C LEU A 270 -16.87 -9.56 -7.42
N GLY A 271 -17.99 -10.21 -7.13
CA GLY A 271 -18.49 -11.34 -7.89
C GLY A 271 -19.25 -10.97 -9.17
N GLU A 272 -19.47 -9.67 -9.43
CA GLU A 272 -20.11 -9.22 -10.67
C GLU A 272 -19.34 -9.72 -11.89
N GLN A 273 -20.01 -10.47 -12.77
CA GLN A 273 -19.43 -10.96 -14.00
C GLN A 273 -19.31 -9.81 -15.01
N LEU A 274 -18.08 -9.59 -15.50
CA LEU A 274 -17.79 -8.55 -16.48
C LEU A 274 -17.71 -9.08 -17.91
N GLY A 275 -17.16 -10.29 -18.10
CA GLY A 275 -16.93 -10.88 -19.40
C GLY A 275 -16.17 -12.19 -19.28
N THR A 276 -15.39 -12.53 -20.31
CA THR A 276 -14.57 -13.75 -20.37
C THR A 276 -13.18 -13.45 -20.93
N ALA A 277 -12.20 -14.30 -20.61
CA ALA A 277 -10.91 -14.36 -21.29
C ALA A 277 -10.70 -15.76 -21.84
N THR A 278 -10.30 -15.87 -23.11
CA THR A 278 -10.05 -17.16 -23.78
C THR A 278 -8.66 -17.73 -23.50
N GLN A 279 -7.82 -16.94 -22.87
CA GLN A 279 -6.48 -17.32 -22.41
C GLN A 279 -6.09 -16.51 -21.18
N THR A 280 -5.11 -17.00 -20.42
CA THR A 280 -4.51 -16.20 -19.34
C THR A 280 -3.76 -15.03 -19.94
N LEU A 281 -4.07 -13.81 -19.46
CA LEU A 281 -3.43 -12.55 -19.85
C LEU A 281 -2.39 -12.16 -18.81
N SER A 282 -1.15 -12.01 -19.22
CA SER A 282 -0.07 -11.50 -18.38
C SER A 282 -0.24 -10.00 -18.08
N LYS A 283 0.47 -9.48 -17.09
CA LYS A 283 0.50 -8.03 -16.81
C LYS A 283 0.91 -7.20 -18.03
N ALA A 284 1.85 -7.72 -18.83
CA ALA A 284 2.33 -7.05 -20.02
C ALA A 284 1.27 -6.94 -21.12
N GLU A 285 0.41 -7.96 -21.25
CA GLU A 285 -0.72 -7.99 -22.20
C GLU A 285 -1.91 -7.17 -21.69
N LEU A 286 -2.09 -7.06 -20.37
CA LEU A 286 -3.17 -6.27 -19.76
C LEU A 286 -2.90 -4.76 -19.84
N GLY A 287 -1.64 -4.34 -19.76
CA GLY A 287 -1.31 -2.90 -19.77
C GLY A 287 -1.84 -2.15 -20.99
N PRO A 288 -1.60 -2.61 -22.23
CA PRO A 288 -2.20 -2.00 -23.42
C PRO A 288 -3.74 -2.02 -23.42
N LEU A 289 -4.38 -3.06 -22.88
CA LEU A 289 -5.84 -3.13 -22.77
C LEU A 289 -6.39 -2.10 -21.77
N VAL A 290 -5.70 -1.86 -20.67
CA VAL A 290 -6.05 -0.80 -19.73
C VAL A 290 -5.88 0.58 -20.38
N ALA A 291 -4.76 0.79 -21.10
CA ALA A 291 -4.54 2.02 -21.86
C ALA A 291 -5.64 2.25 -22.92
N ASP A 292 -6.10 1.18 -23.57
CA ASP A 292 -7.17 1.25 -24.55
C ASP A 292 -8.54 1.52 -23.89
N ALA A 293 -8.78 0.96 -22.70
CA ALA A 293 -9.96 1.28 -21.91
C ALA A 293 -10.05 2.78 -21.56
N TYR A 294 -8.93 3.40 -21.18
CA TYR A 294 -8.88 4.85 -20.96
C TYR A 294 -9.12 5.63 -22.23
N ARG A 295 -8.46 5.22 -23.34
CA ARG A 295 -8.63 5.82 -24.65
C ARG A 295 -10.09 5.82 -25.12
N GLU A 296 -10.78 4.69 -25.02
CA GLU A 296 -12.18 4.58 -25.37
C GLU A 296 -13.10 5.37 -24.42
N HIS A 297 -12.79 5.41 -23.12
CA HIS A 297 -13.60 6.12 -22.13
C HIS A 297 -13.67 7.64 -22.39
N PHE A 298 -12.54 8.21 -22.80
CA PHE A 298 -12.42 9.65 -23.07
C PHE A 298 -12.51 10.02 -24.54
N ASP A 299 -12.70 9.06 -25.45
CA ASP A 299 -12.68 9.26 -26.91
C ASP A 299 -11.41 10.01 -27.36
N THR A 300 -10.24 9.55 -26.86
CA THR A 300 -8.93 10.12 -27.20
C THR A 300 -8.24 9.35 -28.30
N GLN A 301 -7.26 10.00 -28.98
CA GLN A 301 -6.45 9.34 -30.01
C GLN A 301 -5.54 8.26 -29.40
N LEU A 302 -4.99 8.55 -28.23
CA LEU A 302 -3.95 7.75 -27.58
C LEU A 302 -4.34 7.38 -26.15
N GLY A 303 -3.80 6.25 -25.69
CA GLY A 303 -3.93 5.80 -24.31
C GLY A 303 -2.56 5.42 -23.73
N TRP A 304 -2.39 5.62 -22.41
CA TRP A 304 -1.17 5.34 -21.68
C TRP A 304 -1.46 4.73 -20.31
N GLN A 305 -0.74 3.68 -19.98
CA GLN A 305 -0.71 3.07 -18.65
C GLN A 305 0.74 2.75 -18.27
N ASN A 306 1.12 2.99 -17.02
CA ASN A 306 2.44 2.59 -16.50
C ASN A 306 2.44 1.11 -16.07
N GLY A 307 3.56 0.43 -16.25
CA GLY A 307 3.68 -1.02 -15.99
C GLY A 307 3.41 -1.43 -14.54
N GLY A 308 3.69 -0.55 -13.57
CA GLY A 308 3.42 -0.76 -12.16
C GLY A 308 1.95 -0.67 -11.77
N GLY A 309 1.13 -0.05 -12.61
CA GLY A 309 -0.31 0.06 -12.39
C GLY A 309 -1.03 -1.29 -12.46
N GLN A 310 -0.49 -2.28 -13.19
CA GLN A 310 -1.06 -3.63 -13.25
C GLN A 310 -0.39 -4.54 -12.22
N ARG A 311 -1.13 -5.01 -11.23
CA ARG A 311 -0.58 -5.81 -10.12
C ARG A 311 -0.77 -7.32 -10.26
N ALA A 312 -1.75 -7.77 -11.05
CA ALA A 312 -2.05 -9.18 -11.26
C ALA A 312 -2.20 -9.52 -12.75
N ALA A 313 -2.08 -10.81 -13.08
CA ALA A 313 -2.51 -11.39 -14.35
C ALA A 313 -4.00 -11.75 -14.26
N MET A 314 -4.70 -11.78 -15.39
CA MET A 314 -6.07 -12.33 -15.49
C MET A 314 -6.02 -13.77 -16.02
N LYS A 315 -6.68 -14.68 -15.33
CA LYS A 315 -6.77 -16.08 -15.75
C LYS A 315 -7.80 -16.26 -16.84
N GLU A 316 -7.60 -17.30 -17.68
CA GLU A 316 -8.60 -17.81 -18.60
C GLU A 316 -9.90 -18.16 -17.87
N GLY A 317 -11.04 -17.84 -18.48
CA GLY A 317 -12.38 -18.14 -17.97
C GLY A 317 -13.25 -16.90 -17.78
N THR A 318 -14.22 -17.01 -16.89
CA THR A 318 -15.11 -15.91 -16.52
C THR A 318 -14.32 -14.85 -15.77
N LEU A 319 -14.46 -13.60 -16.21
CA LEU A 319 -13.86 -12.43 -15.57
C LEU A 319 -14.89 -11.74 -14.67
N THR A 320 -14.47 -11.43 -13.47
CA THR A 320 -15.29 -10.74 -12.47
C THR A 320 -14.69 -9.38 -12.12
N ARG A 321 -15.45 -8.56 -11.38
CA ARG A 321 -14.91 -7.31 -10.84
C ARG A 321 -13.73 -7.55 -9.91
N ARG A 322 -13.67 -8.68 -9.19
CA ARG A 322 -12.50 -9.07 -8.39
C ARG A 322 -11.23 -9.16 -9.23
N ASP A 323 -11.33 -9.73 -10.43
CA ASP A 323 -10.18 -9.85 -11.33
C ASP A 323 -9.71 -8.47 -11.80
N ALA A 324 -10.64 -7.59 -12.20
CA ALA A 324 -10.32 -6.21 -12.58
C ALA A 324 -9.69 -5.43 -11.41
N GLN A 325 -10.25 -5.53 -10.20
CA GLN A 325 -9.73 -4.90 -8.99
C GLN A 325 -8.34 -5.43 -8.60
N SER A 326 -8.09 -6.73 -8.82
CA SER A 326 -6.77 -7.32 -8.56
C SER A 326 -5.72 -6.81 -9.55
N VAL A 327 -6.12 -6.48 -10.77
CA VAL A 327 -5.23 -5.85 -11.77
C VAL A 327 -4.97 -4.39 -11.42
N LEU A 328 -5.99 -3.61 -11.04
CA LEU A 328 -5.94 -2.16 -10.80
C LEU A 328 -6.39 -1.83 -9.35
N PRO A 329 -5.58 -2.11 -8.34
CA PRO A 329 -6.01 -1.97 -6.94
C PRO A 329 -5.87 -0.55 -6.37
N PHE A 330 -5.25 0.39 -7.10
CA PHE A 330 -4.87 1.70 -6.55
C PHE A 330 -5.98 2.75 -6.63
N GLY A 331 -7.00 2.55 -7.49
CA GLY A 331 -8.08 3.50 -7.66
C GLY A 331 -7.65 4.82 -8.28
N ASN A 332 -6.63 4.81 -9.16
CA ASN A 332 -6.24 6.00 -9.91
C ASN A 332 -7.40 6.53 -10.75
N SER A 333 -7.43 7.84 -10.97
CA SER A 333 -8.41 8.45 -11.84
C SER A 333 -7.80 8.69 -13.23
N PRO A 334 -8.28 8.03 -14.28
CA PRO A 334 -7.88 8.37 -15.64
C PRO A 334 -8.35 9.77 -16.00
N ILE A 335 -7.52 10.50 -16.74
CA ILE A 335 -7.80 11.85 -17.24
C ILE A 335 -7.41 11.96 -18.71
N ALA A 336 -8.03 12.87 -19.42
CA ALA A 336 -7.65 13.21 -20.79
C ALA A 336 -6.83 14.52 -20.82
N ILE A 337 -5.71 14.48 -21.52
CA ILE A 337 -4.78 15.61 -21.68
C ILE A 337 -4.48 15.88 -23.15
N GLN A 338 -3.91 17.04 -23.43
CA GLN A 338 -3.27 17.35 -24.71
C GLN A 338 -1.76 17.25 -24.52
N ALA A 339 -1.09 16.41 -25.31
CA ALA A 339 0.36 16.27 -25.29
C ALA A 339 0.94 16.32 -26.71
N THR A 340 2.09 16.93 -26.87
CA THR A 340 2.84 16.93 -28.14
C THR A 340 3.56 15.60 -28.33
N GLY A 341 3.90 15.25 -29.58
CA GLY A 341 4.71 14.06 -29.83
C GLY A 341 6.09 14.12 -29.16
N ALA A 342 6.62 15.32 -28.93
CA ALA A 342 7.88 15.50 -28.20
C ALA A 342 7.73 15.17 -26.71
N GLU A 343 6.67 15.62 -26.04
CA GLU A 343 6.37 15.29 -24.66
C GLU A 343 6.09 13.79 -24.48
N ILE A 344 5.37 13.18 -25.44
CA ILE A 344 5.13 11.72 -25.45
C ILE A 344 6.46 10.96 -25.58
N LYS A 345 7.37 11.41 -26.49
CA LYS A 345 8.69 10.80 -26.63
C LYS A 345 9.51 10.93 -25.35
N ASP A 346 9.52 12.09 -24.72
CA ASP A 346 10.23 12.33 -23.46
C ASP A 346 9.70 11.43 -22.33
N ALA A 347 8.38 11.29 -22.24
CA ALA A 347 7.73 10.36 -21.29
C ALA A 347 8.13 8.90 -21.53
N LEU A 348 8.20 8.45 -22.79
CA LEU A 348 8.67 7.12 -23.15
C LEU A 348 10.13 6.91 -22.71
N GLU A 349 11.01 7.88 -22.97
CA GLU A 349 12.43 7.83 -22.58
C GLU A 349 12.59 7.68 -21.06
N LYS A 350 11.82 8.44 -20.24
CA LYS A 350 11.83 8.38 -18.78
C LYS A 350 11.32 7.04 -18.26
N GLY A 351 10.22 6.53 -18.82
CA GLY A 351 9.67 5.25 -18.45
C GLY A 351 10.61 4.07 -18.74
N ILE A 352 11.32 4.12 -19.89
CA ILE A 352 12.32 3.12 -20.26
C ILE A 352 13.57 3.25 -19.37
N GLU A 353 14.04 4.47 -19.06
CA GLU A 353 15.21 4.69 -18.21
C GLU A 353 15.02 4.10 -16.83
N SER A 354 13.86 4.35 -16.23
CA SER A 354 13.53 3.86 -14.90
C SER A 354 13.36 2.34 -14.85
N ASN A 355 12.96 1.71 -15.99
CA ASN A 355 12.58 0.30 -16.02
C ASN A 355 12.83 -0.34 -17.40
N PRO A 356 14.09 -0.49 -17.83
CA PRO A 356 14.42 -0.97 -19.17
C PRO A 356 13.92 -2.40 -19.45
N ASP A 357 13.71 -3.20 -18.41
CA ASP A 357 13.24 -4.59 -18.48
C ASP A 357 11.70 -4.73 -18.44
N GLY A 358 10.96 -3.61 -18.58
CA GLY A 358 9.50 -3.63 -18.61
C GLY A 358 8.82 -3.58 -17.24
N GLY A 359 9.51 -3.07 -16.21
CA GLY A 359 9.03 -2.92 -14.83
C GLY A 359 8.00 -1.80 -14.63
N ASN A 360 7.98 -1.23 -13.42
CA ASN A 360 6.90 -0.35 -12.94
C ASN A 360 6.65 0.90 -13.79
N GLY A 361 7.68 1.64 -14.18
CA GLY A 361 7.54 2.84 -15.01
C GLY A 361 7.39 2.56 -16.51
N PHE A 362 7.55 1.29 -16.94
CA PHE A 362 7.56 0.97 -18.36
C PHE A 362 6.23 1.31 -19.03
N PRO A 363 6.25 2.06 -20.17
CA PRO A 363 5.02 2.50 -20.84
C PRO A 363 4.25 1.34 -21.48
N ARG A 364 2.94 1.33 -21.28
CA ARG A 364 1.97 0.47 -21.97
C ARG A 364 1.02 1.38 -22.73
N THR A 365 0.92 1.18 -24.02
CA THR A 365 0.29 2.16 -24.92
C THR A 365 -0.84 1.55 -25.75
N ALA A 366 -1.80 2.41 -26.11
CA ALA A 366 -2.86 2.11 -27.07
C ALA A 366 -3.01 3.30 -28.04
N GLY A 367 -3.38 3.04 -29.29
CA GLY A 367 -3.43 4.05 -30.35
C GLY A 367 -2.10 4.35 -31.00
N PHE A 368 -1.00 3.85 -30.43
CA PHE A 368 0.35 3.95 -30.99
C PHE A 368 1.28 2.87 -30.45
N THR A 369 2.37 2.65 -31.17
CA THR A 369 3.46 1.75 -30.80
C THR A 369 4.81 2.48 -30.87
N PHE A 370 5.83 1.94 -30.21
CA PHE A 370 7.17 2.50 -30.26
C PHE A 370 8.24 1.40 -30.28
N ASP A 371 9.34 1.71 -30.99
CA ASP A 371 10.55 0.90 -31.01
C ASP A 371 11.61 1.59 -30.14
N PHE A 372 12.40 0.81 -29.40
CA PHE A 372 13.41 1.39 -28.53
C PHE A 372 14.67 0.51 -28.41
N ASP A 373 15.80 1.15 -28.08
CA ASP A 373 17.06 0.53 -27.67
C ASP A 373 17.38 0.98 -26.24
N ALA A 374 17.17 0.10 -25.27
CA ALA A 374 17.43 0.40 -23.86
C ALA A 374 18.91 0.71 -23.54
N SER A 375 19.84 0.29 -24.41
CA SER A 375 21.29 0.53 -24.26
C SER A 375 21.74 1.92 -24.73
N ALA A 376 20.89 2.62 -25.49
CA ALA A 376 21.18 3.96 -25.98
C ALA A 376 21.15 5.01 -24.85
N PRO A 377 21.83 6.14 -24.99
CA PRO A 377 21.75 7.26 -24.06
C PRO A 377 20.31 7.78 -23.92
N PHE A 378 20.00 8.38 -22.77
CA PHE A 378 18.72 9.07 -22.57
C PHE A 378 18.45 10.08 -23.68
N GLY A 379 17.22 10.09 -24.21
CA GLY A 379 16.77 10.91 -25.33
C GLY A 379 16.96 10.27 -26.69
N GLU A 380 17.76 9.19 -26.80
CA GLU A 380 18.06 8.44 -28.03
C GLU A 380 17.53 6.98 -27.99
N ARG A 381 16.93 6.55 -26.85
CA ARG A 381 16.41 5.18 -26.69
C ARG A 381 15.22 4.92 -27.59
N VAL A 382 14.26 5.86 -27.66
CA VAL A 382 13.07 5.72 -28.51
C VAL A 382 13.46 6.03 -29.95
N THR A 383 13.50 4.98 -30.79
CA THR A 383 13.98 5.04 -32.18
C THR A 383 12.86 5.31 -33.19
N ALA A 384 11.64 4.91 -32.90
CA ALA A 384 10.46 5.20 -33.71
C ALA A 384 9.19 5.21 -32.87
N ILE A 385 8.21 6.05 -33.27
CA ILE A 385 6.84 6.04 -32.72
C ILE A 385 5.88 6.05 -33.91
N LYS A 386 4.95 5.10 -33.94
CA LYS A 386 3.96 4.92 -35.01
C LYS A 386 2.56 4.92 -34.45
N LEU A 387 1.67 5.65 -35.07
CA LEU A 387 0.24 5.61 -34.83
C LEU A 387 -0.37 4.30 -35.38
N ASP A 388 -1.58 3.94 -34.98
CA ASP A 388 -2.25 2.69 -35.43
C ASP A 388 -2.47 2.65 -36.94
N ASP A 389 -2.55 3.79 -37.62
CA ASP A 389 -2.62 3.87 -39.08
C ASP A 389 -1.27 3.65 -39.78
N GLY A 390 -0.20 3.40 -39.02
CA GLY A 390 1.16 3.17 -39.51
C GLY A 390 1.95 4.45 -39.80
N THR A 391 1.37 5.63 -39.63
CA THR A 391 2.08 6.90 -39.81
C THR A 391 3.02 7.19 -38.63
N SER A 392 4.14 7.86 -38.89
CA SER A 392 5.04 8.30 -37.83
C SER A 392 4.42 9.43 -37.02
N MET A 393 4.58 9.39 -35.69
CA MET A 393 4.15 10.46 -34.80
C MET A 393 4.90 11.76 -35.09
N GLY A 394 4.16 12.84 -35.31
CA GLY A 394 4.73 14.18 -35.51
C GLY A 394 5.16 14.81 -34.19
N MET A 395 6.45 15.10 -34.00
CA MET A 395 6.97 15.61 -32.73
C MET A 395 6.32 16.95 -32.29
N ASN A 396 5.97 17.81 -33.24
CA ASN A 396 5.32 19.10 -32.98
C ASN A 396 3.78 19.04 -33.07
N ALA A 397 3.22 17.88 -33.42
CA ALA A 397 1.77 17.69 -33.45
C ALA A 397 1.23 17.45 -32.04
N THR A 398 0.04 17.95 -31.76
CA THR A 398 -0.65 17.73 -30.49
C THR A 398 -1.66 16.58 -30.63
N TYR A 399 -1.68 15.70 -29.66
CA TYR A 399 -2.53 14.53 -29.59
C TYR A 399 -3.37 14.57 -28.31
N SER A 400 -4.60 14.07 -28.39
CA SER A 400 -5.38 13.76 -27.18
C SER A 400 -4.89 12.43 -26.61
N LEU A 401 -4.57 12.42 -25.32
CA LEU A 401 -4.01 11.26 -24.61
C LEU A 401 -4.82 11.02 -23.33
N ALA A 402 -5.28 9.79 -23.14
CA ALA A 402 -5.86 9.33 -21.87
C ALA A 402 -4.77 8.64 -21.03
N VAL A 403 -4.63 9.04 -19.79
CA VAL A 403 -3.55 8.60 -18.89
C VAL A 403 -4.02 8.68 -17.44
N SER A 404 -3.42 7.91 -16.51
CA SER A 404 -3.75 8.03 -15.08
C SER A 404 -3.27 9.37 -14.51
N ASN A 405 -4.01 9.91 -13.55
CA ASN A 405 -3.59 11.09 -12.77
C ASN A 405 -2.25 10.87 -12.07
N TYR A 406 -1.95 9.64 -11.62
CA TYR A 406 -0.65 9.28 -11.05
C TYR A 406 0.52 9.63 -11.98
N VAL A 407 0.44 9.25 -13.25
CA VAL A 407 1.50 9.57 -14.24
C VAL A 407 1.58 11.07 -14.52
N VAL A 408 0.44 11.75 -14.68
CA VAL A 408 0.41 13.22 -14.90
C VAL A 408 1.02 13.98 -13.72
N ASN A 409 0.86 13.44 -12.51
CA ASN A 409 1.46 14.02 -11.30
C ASN A 409 2.94 13.69 -11.10
N GLY A 410 3.61 13.08 -12.10
CA GLY A 410 5.05 12.78 -12.05
C GLY A 410 5.37 11.40 -11.48
N GLY A 411 4.36 10.54 -11.30
CA GLY A 411 4.56 9.15 -10.88
C GLY A 411 5.54 8.40 -11.77
N ASP A 412 6.29 7.45 -11.20
CA ASP A 412 7.39 6.72 -11.87
C ASP A 412 8.46 7.65 -12.47
N LYS A 413 8.58 8.91 -11.98
CA LYS A 413 9.47 9.97 -12.46
C LYS A 413 9.17 10.44 -13.89
N ILE A 414 7.94 10.25 -14.35
CA ILE A 414 7.45 10.73 -15.65
C ILE A 414 6.79 12.09 -15.44
N ASP A 415 7.56 13.17 -15.42
CA ASP A 415 7.09 14.55 -15.25
C ASP A 415 6.78 15.27 -16.57
N SER A 416 6.93 14.56 -17.70
CA SER A 416 6.71 15.12 -19.05
C SER A 416 5.30 15.62 -19.30
N PHE A 417 4.32 15.16 -18.51
CA PHE A 417 2.91 15.56 -18.63
C PHE A 417 2.46 16.52 -17.52
N SER A 418 3.36 16.96 -16.63
CA SER A 418 3.00 17.76 -15.44
C SER A 418 2.35 19.11 -15.80
N ASP A 419 2.75 19.70 -16.91
CA ASP A 419 2.20 20.98 -17.42
C ASP A 419 1.19 20.78 -18.56
N ALA A 420 0.81 19.52 -18.85
CA ALA A 420 -0.10 19.21 -19.95
C ALA A 420 -1.49 19.79 -19.68
N ARG A 421 -2.11 20.32 -20.75
CA ARG A 421 -3.48 20.83 -20.65
C ARG A 421 -4.45 19.69 -20.43
N VAL A 422 -5.09 19.63 -19.25
CA VAL A 422 -6.19 18.70 -18.96
C VAL A 422 -7.42 19.13 -19.76
N THR A 423 -8.01 18.21 -20.51
CA THR A 423 -9.21 18.45 -21.33
C THR A 423 -10.46 17.81 -20.73
N SER A 424 -10.30 16.74 -19.95
CA SER A 424 -11.40 16.10 -19.25
C SER A 424 -10.87 15.37 -18.01
N THR A 425 -11.59 15.50 -16.91
CA THR A 425 -11.41 14.70 -15.69
C THR A 425 -12.67 13.87 -15.49
N GLY A 426 -12.51 12.55 -15.36
CA GLY A 426 -13.62 11.68 -14.98
C GLY A 426 -13.79 11.61 -13.46
N THR A 427 -14.96 11.19 -13.01
CA THR A 427 -15.22 10.79 -11.62
C THR A 427 -15.00 9.29 -11.42
N ALA A 428 -14.84 8.53 -12.51
CA ALA A 428 -14.61 7.09 -12.50
C ALA A 428 -13.13 6.79 -12.20
N ILE A 429 -12.90 5.79 -11.37
CA ILE A 429 -11.54 5.25 -11.15
C ILE A 429 -11.18 4.23 -12.25
N ASP A 430 -9.89 3.95 -12.37
CA ASP A 430 -9.30 3.08 -13.39
C ASP A 430 -9.96 1.69 -13.46
N VAL A 431 -10.26 1.07 -12.31
CA VAL A 431 -10.94 -0.23 -12.27
C VAL A 431 -12.38 -0.16 -12.78
N ASP A 432 -13.09 0.95 -12.56
CA ASP A 432 -14.46 1.13 -13.08
C ASP A 432 -14.42 1.27 -14.61
N VAL A 433 -13.50 2.10 -15.12
CA VAL A 433 -13.30 2.28 -16.56
C VAL A 433 -12.93 0.95 -17.23
N PHE A 434 -12.03 0.19 -16.62
CA PHE A 434 -11.61 -1.11 -17.15
C PHE A 434 -12.72 -2.17 -17.04
N SER A 435 -13.49 -2.17 -15.96
CA SER A 435 -14.66 -3.05 -15.81
C SER A 435 -15.72 -2.81 -16.88
N GLU A 436 -16.04 -1.55 -17.17
CA GLU A 436 -16.97 -1.18 -18.23
C GLU A 436 -16.42 -1.51 -19.63
N PHE A 437 -15.12 -1.39 -19.83
CA PHE A 437 -14.46 -1.84 -21.06
C PHE A 437 -14.65 -3.36 -21.26
N ILE A 438 -14.37 -4.18 -20.22
CA ILE A 438 -14.56 -5.64 -20.29
C ILE A 438 -16.03 -5.98 -20.59
N LYS A 439 -16.99 -5.34 -19.90
CA LYS A 439 -18.44 -5.56 -20.14
C LYS A 439 -18.84 -5.23 -21.57
N ARG A 440 -18.33 -4.13 -22.13
CA ARG A 440 -18.65 -3.65 -23.46
C ARG A 440 -18.13 -4.59 -24.55
N HIS A 441 -16.92 -5.12 -24.37
CA HIS A 441 -16.30 -6.04 -25.31
C HIS A 441 -16.77 -7.50 -25.12
N GLY A 442 -17.18 -7.87 -23.90
CA GLY A 442 -17.68 -9.21 -23.55
C GLY A 442 -16.59 -10.28 -23.49
N GLU A 443 -15.60 -10.21 -24.36
CA GLU A 443 -14.44 -11.08 -24.42
C GLU A 443 -13.15 -10.25 -24.44
N LEU A 444 -12.25 -10.53 -23.51
CA LEU A 444 -10.97 -9.85 -23.41
C LEU A 444 -9.90 -10.66 -24.15
N LEU A 445 -9.32 -10.05 -25.16
CA LEU A 445 -8.23 -10.60 -25.97
C LEU A 445 -7.03 -9.66 -25.92
N PRO A 446 -5.79 -10.18 -26.00
CA PRO A 446 -4.64 -9.30 -26.13
C PRO A 446 -4.80 -8.44 -27.40
N LEU A 447 -4.49 -7.16 -27.28
CA LEU A 447 -4.41 -6.31 -28.45
C LEU A 447 -3.39 -6.91 -29.41
N LYS A 448 -3.73 -6.94 -30.71
CA LYS A 448 -2.77 -7.32 -31.75
C LYS A 448 -1.69 -6.26 -31.78
N THR A 449 -0.63 -6.46 -30.98
CA THR A 449 0.56 -5.63 -31.09
C THR A 449 1.18 -5.89 -32.48
N PRO A 450 1.51 -4.84 -33.23
CA PRO A 450 2.44 -5.00 -34.34
C PRO A 450 3.74 -5.59 -33.77
N ASP A 451 4.21 -6.66 -34.37
CA ASP A 451 5.30 -7.52 -33.91
C ASP A 451 6.56 -6.69 -33.59
N LYS A 452 7.11 -6.91 -32.38
CA LYS A 452 8.40 -6.47 -31.87
C LYS A 452 8.50 -5.11 -31.17
N SER A 453 8.23 -5.13 -29.88
CA SER A 453 9.16 -4.47 -28.96
C SER A 453 10.48 -5.30 -28.97
N ASN A 454 11.49 -4.88 -29.70
CA ASN A 454 12.83 -5.43 -29.60
C ASN A 454 13.40 -4.95 -28.26
N GLY A 455 13.15 -5.66 -27.19
CA GLY A 455 14.06 -5.65 -26.05
C GLY A 455 15.46 -6.04 -26.56
N PRO A 456 16.55 -5.70 -25.84
CA PRO A 456 17.89 -5.91 -26.31
C PRO A 456 18.02 -7.35 -26.80
N ALA A 457 18.50 -7.52 -28.04
CA ALA A 457 18.88 -8.80 -28.57
C ALA A 457 20.05 -9.30 -27.71
N ASN A 458 19.75 -9.88 -26.57
CA ASN A 458 20.68 -10.73 -25.89
C ASN A 458 20.96 -11.88 -26.86
N GLY A 459 22.18 -11.93 -27.41
CA GLY A 459 22.66 -12.96 -28.30
C GLY A 459 22.80 -14.31 -27.59
N GLY A 460 21.72 -14.79 -26.98
CA GLY A 460 21.49 -16.12 -26.50
C GLY A 460 20.37 -16.71 -27.34
N LYS A 461 20.69 -17.66 -28.19
CA LYS A 461 19.72 -18.48 -28.93
C LYS A 461 18.58 -18.87 -27.99
N ALA A 462 17.39 -18.29 -28.20
CA ALA A 462 16.17 -18.89 -27.72
C ALA A 462 15.99 -20.19 -28.50
N GLU A 463 16.39 -21.30 -27.92
CA GLU A 463 15.87 -22.59 -28.31
C GLU A 463 14.37 -22.57 -28.03
N GLU A 464 13.57 -22.70 -29.07
CA GLU A 464 12.20 -23.14 -28.98
C GLU A 464 12.19 -24.45 -28.19
N SER A 465 12.02 -24.37 -26.89
CA SER A 465 11.74 -25.56 -26.10
C SER A 465 10.22 -25.67 -25.97
N SER A 466 9.65 -26.55 -26.79
CA SER A 466 8.41 -27.24 -26.42
C SER A 466 8.57 -27.72 -24.97
N ILE A 467 7.90 -27.07 -24.03
CA ILE A 467 7.95 -27.44 -22.61
C ILE A 467 7.12 -28.72 -22.46
N GLY A 468 7.76 -29.86 -22.67
CA GLY A 468 7.33 -31.11 -22.08
C GLY A 468 7.48 -30.97 -20.55
N SER A 469 6.48 -31.45 -19.85
CA SER A 469 6.18 -31.35 -18.42
C SER A 469 7.24 -31.82 -17.40
N SER A 470 8.54 -31.81 -17.73
CA SER A 470 9.60 -32.34 -16.87
C SER A 470 10.62 -31.31 -16.33
N ARG A 471 10.60 -30.04 -16.78
CA ARG A 471 11.58 -29.03 -16.32
C ARG A 471 11.11 -28.13 -15.18
N GLY A 472 9.80 -28.01 -14.93
CA GLY A 472 9.27 -27.29 -13.77
C GLY A 472 9.63 -27.93 -12.43
N ALA A 473 9.75 -29.25 -12.40
CA ALA A 473 10.12 -29.99 -11.20
C ALA A 473 11.60 -29.79 -10.79
N ALA A 474 12.50 -29.58 -11.74
CA ALA A 474 13.95 -29.45 -11.45
C ALA A 474 14.32 -28.09 -10.85
N VAL A 475 13.63 -27.00 -11.24
CA VAL A 475 13.87 -25.66 -10.66
C VAL A 475 13.27 -25.56 -9.26
N ALA A 476 12.09 -26.14 -9.03
CA ALA A 476 11.49 -26.21 -7.70
C ALA A 476 12.33 -27.03 -6.72
N ILE A 477 12.97 -28.13 -7.18
CA ILE A 477 13.84 -28.96 -6.38
C ILE A 477 15.17 -28.25 -6.06
N GLY A 478 15.69 -27.41 -6.95
CA GLY A 478 16.89 -26.60 -6.70
C GLY A 478 16.68 -25.55 -5.58
N VAL A 479 15.52 -24.92 -5.53
CA VAL A 479 15.14 -23.98 -4.48
C VAL A 479 14.85 -24.69 -3.15
N ILE A 480 14.21 -25.85 -3.19
CA ILE A 480 13.97 -26.68 -1.99
C ILE A 480 15.29 -27.24 -1.42
N ALA A 481 16.26 -27.59 -2.28
CA ALA A 481 17.58 -28.06 -1.83
C ALA A 481 18.44 -26.93 -1.21
N ALA A 482 18.32 -25.68 -1.71
CA ALA A 482 19.01 -24.52 -1.13
C ALA A 482 18.38 -24.09 0.21
N LEU A 483 17.05 -24.16 0.34
CA LEU A 483 16.34 -23.90 1.59
C LEU A 483 16.56 -25.04 2.61
N ALA A 484 16.61 -26.31 2.18
CA ALA A 484 16.88 -27.43 3.05
C ALA A 484 18.31 -27.38 3.63
N GLY A 485 19.31 -26.87 2.89
CA GLY A 485 20.68 -26.68 3.38
C GLY A 485 20.80 -25.72 4.57
N ALA A 486 19.97 -24.67 4.59
CA ALA A 486 19.89 -23.73 5.72
C ALA A 486 19.03 -24.28 6.88
N PHE A 487 18.02 -25.12 6.59
CA PHE A 487 17.12 -25.70 7.60
C PHE A 487 17.76 -26.85 8.39
N VAL A 488 18.66 -27.64 7.77
CA VAL A 488 19.32 -28.80 8.41
C VAL A 488 20.22 -28.38 9.59
N ALA A 489 20.71 -27.15 9.63
CA ALA A 489 21.60 -26.68 10.70
C ALA A 489 20.89 -26.43 12.04
N PHE A 490 19.56 -26.29 12.07
CA PHE A 490 18.81 -25.90 13.28
C PHE A 490 17.56 -26.74 13.59
N THR A 491 17.22 -27.74 12.75
CA THR A 491 15.99 -28.52 12.94
C THR A 491 16.27 -29.83 13.69
N PRO A 492 15.52 -30.15 14.77
CA PRO A 492 15.67 -31.41 15.50
C PRO A 492 15.44 -32.62 14.61
N LYS A 493 16.29 -33.65 14.75
CA LYS A 493 16.31 -34.87 13.93
C LYS A 493 14.93 -35.53 13.70
N PRO A 494 14.02 -35.63 14.69
CA PRO A 494 12.70 -36.22 14.48
C PRO A 494 11.79 -35.41 13.52
N VAL A 495 11.94 -34.09 13.48
CA VAL A 495 11.18 -33.20 12.59
C VAL A 495 11.70 -33.35 11.16
N LEU A 496 13.01 -33.43 10.99
CA LEU A 496 13.63 -33.63 9.69
C LEU A 496 13.24 -34.97 9.07
N GLU A 497 13.18 -36.05 9.88
CA GLU A 497 12.72 -37.37 9.44
C GLU A 497 11.24 -37.37 9.02
N GLY A 498 10.41 -36.58 9.69
CA GLY A 498 9.00 -36.36 9.31
C GLY A 498 8.86 -35.67 7.96
N ILE A 499 9.62 -34.60 7.74
CA ILE A 499 9.65 -33.86 6.48
C ILE A 499 10.14 -34.73 5.32
N VAL A 500 11.19 -35.50 5.53
CA VAL A 500 11.72 -36.45 4.51
C VAL A 500 10.71 -37.55 4.20
N ARG A 501 9.96 -38.04 5.19
CA ARG A 501 8.91 -39.02 4.99
C ARG A 501 7.74 -38.44 4.20
N TYR A 502 7.35 -37.21 4.48
CA TYR A 502 6.29 -36.49 3.75
C TYR A 502 6.70 -36.22 2.30
N LEU A 503 7.91 -35.73 2.07
CA LEU A 503 8.41 -35.45 0.71
C LEU A 503 8.54 -36.71 -0.16
N LYS A 504 8.83 -37.86 0.44
CA LYS A 504 8.87 -39.14 -0.27
C LYS A 504 7.52 -39.61 -0.81
N THR A 505 6.41 -39.09 -0.31
CA THR A 505 5.06 -39.38 -0.84
C THR A 505 4.77 -38.72 -2.19
N PHE A 506 5.53 -37.69 -2.56
CA PHE A 506 5.35 -36.93 -3.80
C PHE A 506 6.45 -37.14 -4.85
N LEU A 507 7.49 -37.94 -4.54
CA LEU A 507 8.59 -38.20 -5.47
C LEU A 507 8.38 -39.51 -6.21
N PRO A 508 8.62 -39.56 -7.54
CA PRO A 508 8.63 -40.84 -8.28
C PRO A 508 9.70 -41.76 -7.73
N GLY A 509 9.45 -43.09 -7.73
CA GLY A 509 10.21 -44.14 -7.05
C GLY A 509 11.69 -44.32 -7.40
N SER A 510 12.29 -43.44 -8.19
CA SER A 510 13.71 -43.50 -8.61
C SER A 510 14.64 -42.50 -7.89
N TRP A 511 14.13 -41.68 -6.96
CA TRP A 511 14.90 -40.64 -6.28
C TRP A 511 15.33 -41.08 -4.88
N GLN A 512 16.64 -41.17 -4.64
CA GLN A 512 17.21 -41.38 -3.31
C GLN A 512 17.72 -40.04 -2.75
N LEU A 513 17.09 -39.59 -1.67
CA LEU A 513 17.61 -38.50 -0.85
C LEU A 513 18.66 -39.05 0.10
N ASN A 514 19.95 -38.83 -0.20
CA ASN A 514 21.03 -39.10 0.70
C ASN A 514 21.24 -37.95 1.65
N LEU A 515 20.87 -38.12 2.91
CA LEU A 515 21.31 -37.23 3.99
C LEU A 515 22.77 -37.50 4.31
N PRO A 516 23.62 -36.49 4.53
CA PRO A 516 25.00 -36.73 4.98
C PRO A 516 24.98 -37.45 6.32
N SER A 517 25.45 -38.70 6.35
CA SER A 517 25.72 -39.44 7.57
C SER A 517 27.05 -38.95 8.14
N ASP A 518 26.99 -38.53 9.41
CA ASP A 518 28.12 -38.46 10.33
C ASP A 518 29.37 -37.69 9.88
N ARG A 519 29.45 -36.41 10.24
CA ARG A 519 30.69 -35.71 10.67
C ARG A 519 30.43 -34.24 11.02
N PHE A 520 30.13 -33.94 12.29
CA PHE A 520 30.60 -32.73 12.95
C PHE A 520 31.03 -33.09 14.37
N PRO A 521 32.30 -32.88 14.73
CA PRO A 521 32.76 -33.08 16.09
C PRO A 521 32.28 -31.91 16.95
N LEU A 522 31.52 -32.24 17.98
CA LEU A 522 31.31 -31.36 19.12
C LEU A 522 32.63 -31.23 19.89
N GLN A 523 33.39 -30.17 19.65
CA GLN A 523 34.42 -29.72 20.59
C GLN A 523 34.40 -28.18 20.66
N GLY A 524 34.13 -27.68 21.87
CA GLY A 524 34.56 -26.36 22.35
C GLY A 524 33.51 -25.28 22.38
N LEU A 525 32.72 -25.24 23.45
CA LEU A 525 32.24 -23.99 24.09
C LEU A 525 31.93 -24.32 25.57
N HIS A 526 33.03 -24.45 26.35
CA HIS A 526 33.06 -24.13 27.76
C HIS A 526 34.10 -23.01 27.92
N GLN A 527 33.67 -21.78 28.03
CA GLN A 527 34.04 -20.77 29.01
C GLN A 527 33.22 -19.50 28.76
#